data_70e1702dbeb54c0363e6a703843d0d3d
#
_entry.id   70e1702dbeb54c0363e6a703843d0d3d
#
_cell.length_a   1.000
_cell.length_b   1.000
_cell.length_c   1.000
_cell.angle_alpha   90.00
_cell.angle_beta   90.00
_cell.angle_gamma   90.00
#
_symmetry.space_group_name_H-M   'P 1'
#
loop_
_entity.id
_entity.type
_entity.pdbx_description
1 polymer ?
#
loop_
_entity_poly.entity_id
_entity_poly.type
_entity_poly.pdbx_seq_one_letter_code
_entity_poly.pdbx_strand_id
1 'polypeptide(L)'
;MREFGLITRRLVTALLVGLGLMASTTIAAAEAIKVAAIYTLPVEQQWISRIHKALNTAAERGAIEYVYSENVANTDYERVMREYAEQGKQLIVGEVFALERAARKVAKDYPNTAFLMGSSFGPVGPNFSVFDNWIHEPSYLSGMVAGSATKSNVIGMVGGYAIPEVNRLLHAFMDGARAVNPDVKFIVNFIDSWYDPPKAKESAFAMMDAGADIMYAERFGVSDAAVERGVKAIGNVIDTSGDYPDTILASAIWHMEATIDKAIKNVSGGSFEAADYGQYSFMAYGGGSLVLDEKLVPADVVKAVRDKEAEIMDGLFRVNVNDQRPVSDN
;
A
#
# COMPACT_ATOMS: atom_id res chain seq x y z
N MET A 1 61.47 84.49 21.13
CA MET A 1 61.70 83.22 21.82
C MET A 1 60.48 82.35 21.62
N ARG A 2 60.69 81.26 20.84
CA ARG A 2 59.91 80.05 20.74
C ARG A 2 58.49 80.15 20.20
N GLU A 3 58.43 79.89 18.90
CA GLU A 3 57.25 79.48 18.16
C GLU A 3 56.95 77.99 18.40
N PHE A 4 55.66 77.67 18.42
CA PHE A 4 55.20 76.30 18.29
C PHE A 4 54.22 76.20 17.13
N GLY A 5 54.67 75.51 16.12
CA GLY A 5 53.85 75.27 14.89
C GLY A 5 52.79 74.17 15.09
N LEU A 6 51.58 74.42 14.62
CA LEU A 6 50.50 73.48 14.51
C LEU A 6 50.59 72.72 13.19
N ILE A 7 50.75 71.44 13.28
CA ILE A 7 50.67 70.53 12.16
C ILE A 7 49.22 70.03 12.07
N THR A 8 48.49 70.45 11.06
CA THR A 8 47.15 69.92 10.71
C THR A 8 47.28 68.57 10.00
N ARG A 9 46.84 67.53 10.67
CA ARG A 9 46.64 66.20 10.07
C ARG A 9 45.30 66.12 9.35
N ARG A 10 45.32 66.02 8.02
CA ARG A 10 44.15 65.64 7.23
C ARG A 10 43.96 64.18 7.36
N LEU A 11 42.87 63.72 7.97
CA LEU A 11 42.37 62.38 7.95
C LEU A 11 41.62 62.18 6.62
N VAL A 12 42.16 61.34 5.76
CA VAL A 12 41.44 60.80 4.56
C VAL A 12 40.69 59.56 5.03
N THR A 13 39.39 59.70 5.15
CA THR A 13 38.49 58.56 5.44
C THR A 13 38.22 57.82 4.11
N ALA A 14 38.85 56.68 3.89
CA ALA A 14 38.54 55.78 2.79
C ALA A 14 37.27 55.00 3.14
N LEU A 15 36.18 55.28 2.47
CA LEU A 15 34.91 54.55 2.55
C LEU A 15 35.06 53.27 1.69
N LEU A 16 35.34 52.14 2.32
CA LEU A 16 35.28 50.81 1.69
C LEU A 16 33.80 50.39 1.57
N VAL A 17 33.22 50.59 0.39
CA VAL A 17 31.94 50.00 0.02
C VAL A 17 32.19 48.53 -0.26
N GLY A 18 31.97 47.68 0.76
CA GLY A 18 31.93 46.23 0.61
C GLY A 18 30.63 45.82 -0.09
N LEU A 19 30.68 45.59 -1.41
CA LEU A 19 29.63 44.89 -2.14
C LEU A 19 29.63 43.40 -1.67
N GLY A 20 28.82 43.10 -0.67
CA GLY A 20 28.48 41.72 -0.33
C GLY A 20 27.65 41.11 -1.46
N LEU A 21 28.29 40.34 -2.32
CA LEU A 21 27.56 39.37 -3.17
C LEU A 21 26.89 38.34 -2.25
N MET A 22 25.62 38.59 -1.92
CA MET A 22 24.76 37.53 -1.43
C MET A 22 24.52 36.60 -2.63
N ALA A 23 25.33 35.54 -2.74
CA ALA A 23 25.03 34.41 -3.57
C ALA A 23 23.76 33.76 -2.99
N SER A 24 22.60 34.16 -3.52
CA SER A 24 21.34 33.46 -3.32
C SER A 24 21.55 32.09 -3.95
N THR A 25 21.90 31.09 -3.14
CA THR A 25 21.79 29.72 -3.54
C THR A 25 20.29 29.42 -3.70
N THR A 26 19.80 29.65 -4.92
CA THR A 26 18.53 29.04 -5.34
C THR A 26 18.77 27.54 -5.24
N ILE A 27 18.23 26.92 -4.19
CA ILE A 27 18.04 25.47 -4.15
C ILE A 27 17.11 25.21 -5.33
N ALA A 28 17.69 24.76 -6.46
CA ALA A 28 16.91 24.29 -7.58
C ALA A 28 16.02 23.17 -7.02
N ALA A 29 14.72 23.40 -6.96
CA ALA A 29 13.78 22.33 -6.67
C ALA A 29 14.07 21.23 -7.70
N ALA A 30 14.28 20.00 -7.23
CA ALA A 30 14.48 18.88 -8.15
C ALA A 30 13.30 18.85 -9.12
N GLU A 31 13.60 18.79 -10.41
CA GLU A 31 12.56 18.73 -11.45
C GLU A 31 11.67 17.51 -11.20
N ALA A 32 10.35 17.73 -11.25
CA ALA A 32 9.38 16.66 -11.04
C ALA A 32 9.58 15.56 -12.09
N ILE A 33 9.72 14.31 -11.66
CA ILE A 33 9.90 13.20 -12.60
C ILE A 33 8.57 12.83 -13.27
N LYS A 34 8.64 12.38 -14.52
CA LYS A 34 7.48 11.97 -15.31
C LYS A 34 7.10 10.53 -14.98
N VAL A 35 5.94 10.33 -14.38
CA VAL A 35 5.44 9.03 -13.95
C VAL A 35 4.17 8.66 -14.69
N ALA A 36 4.05 7.41 -15.10
CA ALA A 36 2.79 6.85 -15.60
C ALA A 36 2.38 5.64 -14.77
N ALA A 37 1.07 5.41 -14.65
CA ALA A 37 0.56 4.13 -14.14
C ALA A 37 -0.36 3.43 -15.14
N ILE A 38 -0.37 2.11 -15.08
CA ILE A 38 -1.19 1.25 -15.93
C ILE A 38 -1.95 0.29 -15.04
N TYR A 39 -3.27 0.39 -15.09
CA TYR A 39 -4.19 -0.41 -14.28
C TYR A 39 -5.11 -1.25 -15.17
N THR A 40 -5.23 -2.53 -14.87
CA THR A 40 -6.12 -3.44 -15.59
C THR A 40 -7.58 -3.30 -15.17
N LEU A 41 -7.83 -2.65 -14.04
CA LEU A 41 -9.14 -2.41 -13.44
C LEU A 41 -9.34 -0.90 -13.17
N PRO A 42 -10.56 -0.46 -12.79
CA PRO A 42 -10.81 0.94 -12.44
C PRO A 42 -10.05 1.33 -11.16
N VAL A 43 -9.74 2.64 -11.03
CA VAL A 43 -8.96 3.18 -9.90
C VAL A 43 -9.68 3.07 -8.56
N GLU A 44 -10.98 2.85 -8.55
CA GLU A 44 -11.79 2.61 -7.34
C GLU A 44 -11.61 1.20 -6.76
N GLN A 45 -11.07 0.26 -7.54
CA GLN A 45 -10.76 -1.08 -7.03
C GLN A 45 -9.77 -0.98 -5.85
N GLN A 46 -10.09 -1.65 -4.75
CA GLN A 46 -9.44 -1.39 -3.46
C GLN A 46 -7.90 -1.47 -3.49
N TRP A 47 -7.31 -2.44 -4.18
CA TRP A 47 -5.85 -2.59 -4.29
C TRP A 47 -5.24 -1.47 -5.18
N ILE A 48 -5.84 -1.20 -6.34
CA ILE A 48 -5.41 -0.16 -7.29
C ILE A 48 -5.55 1.22 -6.67
N SER A 49 -6.62 1.48 -5.91
CA SER A 49 -6.89 2.76 -5.26
C SER A 49 -5.74 3.20 -4.35
N ARG A 50 -5.00 2.25 -3.74
CA ARG A 50 -3.87 2.57 -2.87
C ARG A 50 -2.66 3.10 -3.66
N ILE A 51 -2.38 2.50 -4.82
CA ILE A 51 -1.32 2.95 -5.73
C ILE A 51 -1.69 4.32 -6.30
N HIS A 52 -2.91 4.44 -6.81
CA HIS A 52 -3.41 5.68 -7.40
C HIS A 52 -3.38 6.84 -6.39
N LYS A 53 -3.84 6.61 -5.15
CA LYS A 53 -3.78 7.59 -4.06
C LYS A 53 -2.34 8.02 -3.76
N ALA A 54 -1.40 7.08 -3.64
CA ALA A 54 -0.01 7.41 -3.34
C ALA A 54 0.65 8.24 -4.45
N LEU A 55 0.37 7.92 -5.72
CA LEU A 55 0.85 8.68 -6.87
C LEU A 55 0.22 10.07 -6.96
N ASN A 56 -1.08 10.21 -6.71
CA ASN A 56 -1.74 11.51 -6.62
C ASN A 56 -1.16 12.38 -5.50
N THR A 57 -0.96 11.82 -4.30
CA THR A 57 -0.32 12.53 -3.18
C THR A 57 1.09 13.01 -3.56
N ALA A 58 1.85 12.20 -4.30
CA ALA A 58 3.17 12.60 -4.78
C ALA A 58 3.09 13.73 -5.85
N ALA A 59 2.07 13.70 -6.70
CA ALA A 59 1.83 14.75 -7.70
C ALA A 59 1.38 16.07 -7.06
N GLU A 60 0.45 16.02 -6.10
CA GLU A 60 -0.05 17.20 -5.36
C GLU A 60 1.07 17.96 -4.63
N ARG A 61 2.09 17.26 -4.13
CA ARG A 61 3.28 17.90 -3.52
C ARG A 61 4.34 18.31 -4.54
N GLY A 62 4.08 18.15 -5.85
CA GLY A 62 4.99 18.55 -6.94
C GLY A 62 6.20 17.64 -7.13
N ALA A 63 6.23 16.43 -6.56
CA ALA A 63 7.34 15.50 -6.71
C ALA A 63 7.35 14.79 -8.08
N ILE A 64 6.19 14.64 -8.71
CA ILE A 64 6.02 13.97 -10.00
C ILE A 64 5.00 14.67 -10.90
N GLU A 65 5.15 14.47 -12.21
CA GLU A 65 4.10 14.68 -13.21
C GLU A 65 3.42 13.34 -13.47
N TYR A 66 2.19 13.18 -12.99
CA TYR A 66 1.49 11.89 -13.01
C TYR A 66 0.39 11.81 -14.05
N VAL A 67 0.39 10.72 -14.81
CA VAL A 67 -0.69 10.31 -15.73
C VAL A 67 -0.97 8.83 -15.54
N TYR A 68 -2.16 8.36 -15.93
CA TYR A 68 -2.50 6.95 -15.84
C TYR A 68 -3.45 6.49 -16.95
N SER A 69 -3.50 5.19 -17.17
CA SER A 69 -4.53 4.48 -17.93
C SER A 69 -5.15 3.42 -17.04
N GLU A 70 -6.46 3.36 -17.00
CA GLU A 70 -7.23 2.36 -16.27
C GLU A 70 -8.09 1.51 -17.21
N ASN A 71 -8.60 0.37 -16.71
CA ASN A 71 -9.37 -0.58 -17.51
C ASN A 71 -8.61 -1.07 -18.76
N VAL A 72 -7.28 -1.12 -18.66
CA VAL A 72 -6.44 -1.58 -19.78
C VAL A 72 -6.55 -3.10 -19.90
N ALA A 73 -7.10 -3.57 -21.00
CA ALA A 73 -7.19 -5.01 -21.25
C ALA A 73 -5.80 -5.66 -21.28
N ASN A 74 -5.71 -6.90 -20.83
CA ASN A 74 -4.43 -7.64 -20.81
C ASN A 74 -3.77 -7.71 -22.20
N THR A 75 -4.54 -7.75 -23.28
CA THR A 75 -4.05 -7.75 -24.66
C THR A 75 -3.42 -6.44 -25.09
N ASP A 76 -3.80 -5.32 -24.46
CA ASP A 76 -3.31 -3.98 -24.77
C ASP A 76 -2.18 -3.50 -23.83
N TYR A 77 -1.98 -4.19 -22.72
CA TYR A 77 -1.07 -3.74 -21.66
C TYR A 77 0.39 -3.55 -22.15
N GLU A 78 0.93 -4.52 -22.93
CA GLU A 78 2.28 -4.39 -23.51
C GLU A 78 2.39 -3.14 -24.39
N ARG A 79 1.39 -2.84 -25.21
CA ARG A 79 1.36 -1.65 -26.08
C ARG A 79 1.35 -0.36 -25.26
N VAL A 80 0.46 -0.26 -24.26
CA VAL A 80 0.37 0.94 -23.39
C VAL A 80 1.67 1.15 -22.61
N MET A 81 2.29 0.08 -22.11
CA MET A 81 3.56 0.13 -21.40
C MET A 81 4.69 0.68 -22.29
N ARG A 82 4.75 0.25 -23.58
CA ARG A 82 5.70 0.77 -24.58
C ARG A 82 5.45 2.23 -24.89
N GLU A 83 4.20 2.62 -25.14
CA GLU A 83 3.81 3.99 -25.42
C GLU A 83 4.25 4.96 -24.31
N TYR A 84 4.09 4.61 -23.05
CA TYR A 84 4.57 5.43 -21.94
C TYR A 84 6.09 5.51 -21.88
N ALA A 85 6.81 4.41 -22.13
CA ALA A 85 8.26 4.42 -22.19
C ALA A 85 8.77 5.31 -23.35
N GLU A 86 8.14 5.24 -24.54
CA GLU A 86 8.44 6.07 -25.71
C GLU A 86 8.13 7.56 -25.49
N GLN A 87 7.12 7.88 -24.67
CA GLN A 87 6.83 9.24 -24.21
C GLN A 87 7.84 9.79 -23.21
N GLY A 88 8.87 9.02 -22.86
CA GLY A 88 9.93 9.43 -21.94
C GLY A 88 9.49 9.46 -20.47
N LYS A 89 8.53 8.61 -20.08
CA LYS A 89 8.22 8.43 -18.66
C LYS A 89 9.42 7.80 -17.95
N GLN A 90 9.83 8.40 -16.86
CA GLN A 90 11.01 7.98 -16.10
C GLN A 90 10.70 6.82 -15.15
N LEU A 91 9.43 6.73 -14.69
CA LEU A 91 8.91 5.63 -13.88
C LEU A 91 7.54 5.19 -14.41
N ILE A 92 7.37 3.89 -14.63
CA ILE A 92 6.09 3.28 -14.96
C ILE A 92 5.71 2.34 -13.82
N VAL A 93 4.49 2.53 -13.27
CA VAL A 93 3.94 1.75 -12.15
C VAL A 93 2.73 0.97 -12.63
N GLY A 94 2.51 -0.22 -12.12
CA GLY A 94 1.33 -1.02 -12.48
C GLY A 94 1.29 -2.37 -11.80
N GLU A 95 0.42 -3.27 -12.28
CA GLU A 95 0.36 -4.66 -11.85
C GLU A 95 0.49 -5.60 -13.04
N VAL A 96 1.20 -6.71 -12.84
CA VAL A 96 1.52 -7.64 -13.95
C VAL A 96 1.33 -9.11 -13.59
N PHE A 97 0.57 -9.42 -12.55
CA PHE A 97 0.33 -10.79 -12.09
C PHE A 97 -0.09 -11.79 -13.22
N ALA A 98 -0.87 -11.29 -14.19
CA ALA A 98 -1.24 -12.06 -15.37
C ALA A 98 -0.37 -11.79 -16.61
N LEU A 99 0.62 -10.87 -16.53
CA LEU A 99 1.31 -10.26 -17.67
C LEU A 99 2.84 -10.29 -17.56
N GLU A 100 3.36 -11.03 -16.60
CA GLU A 100 4.78 -11.06 -16.21
C GLU A 100 5.75 -11.12 -17.40
N ARG A 101 5.52 -12.05 -18.32
CA ARG A 101 6.42 -12.26 -19.47
C ARG A 101 6.46 -11.03 -20.40
N ALA A 102 5.32 -10.44 -20.67
CA ALA A 102 5.20 -9.29 -21.58
C ALA A 102 5.85 -8.06 -20.95
N ALA A 103 5.54 -7.76 -19.69
CA ALA A 103 6.09 -6.61 -18.98
C ALA A 103 7.61 -6.66 -18.84
N ARG A 104 8.16 -7.82 -18.47
CA ARG A 104 9.63 -8.02 -18.36
C ARG A 104 10.35 -7.88 -19.70
N LYS A 105 9.72 -8.25 -20.81
CA LYS A 105 10.25 -8.02 -22.15
C LYS A 105 10.30 -6.52 -22.46
N VAL A 106 9.23 -5.76 -22.16
CA VAL A 106 9.23 -4.31 -22.36
C VAL A 106 10.33 -3.64 -21.53
N ALA A 107 10.49 -3.99 -20.26
CA ALA A 107 11.52 -3.41 -19.42
C ALA A 107 12.94 -3.63 -19.99
N LYS A 108 13.21 -4.79 -20.59
CA LYS A 108 14.47 -5.07 -21.26
C LYS A 108 14.69 -4.19 -22.49
N ASP A 109 13.63 -3.89 -23.25
CA ASP A 109 13.70 -3.05 -24.45
C ASP A 109 13.87 -1.55 -24.13
N TYR A 110 13.50 -1.12 -22.89
CA TYR A 110 13.59 0.28 -22.42
C TYR A 110 14.45 0.42 -21.15
N PRO A 111 15.78 0.21 -21.24
CA PRO A 111 16.66 0.14 -20.05
C PRO A 111 16.79 1.46 -19.27
N ASN A 112 16.42 2.58 -19.87
CA ASN A 112 16.46 3.92 -19.24
C ASN A 112 15.15 4.30 -18.53
N THR A 113 14.10 3.46 -18.62
CA THR A 113 12.84 3.64 -17.90
C THR A 113 12.83 2.72 -16.68
N ALA A 114 12.51 3.25 -15.52
CA ALA A 114 12.29 2.48 -14.31
C ALA A 114 10.87 1.87 -14.30
N PHE A 115 10.75 0.62 -13.94
CA PHE A 115 9.47 -0.08 -13.79
C PHE A 115 9.30 -0.56 -12.36
N LEU A 116 8.16 -0.26 -11.76
CA LEU A 116 7.77 -0.70 -10.41
C LEU A 116 6.43 -1.42 -10.52
N MET A 117 6.45 -2.75 -10.48
CA MET A 117 5.29 -3.58 -10.85
C MET A 117 4.84 -4.48 -9.71
N GLY A 118 3.53 -4.50 -9.46
CA GLY A 118 2.89 -5.53 -8.65
C GLY A 118 3.08 -6.89 -9.28
N SER A 119 3.74 -7.82 -8.57
CA SER A 119 4.23 -9.07 -9.14
C SER A 119 4.41 -10.15 -8.08
N SER A 120 4.08 -11.41 -8.44
CA SER A 120 4.39 -12.58 -7.61
C SER A 120 5.85 -13.09 -7.81
N PHE A 121 6.60 -12.52 -8.76
CA PHE A 121 7.98 -12.90 -9.04
C PHE A 121 8.96 -11.79 -8.63
N GLY A 122 10.21 -12.16 -8.37
CA GLY A 122 11.27 -11.23 -7.99
C GLY A 122 11.65 -10.22 -9.08
N PRO A 123 12.46 -9.21 -8.74
CA PRO A 123 12.94 -8.21 -9.69
C PRO A 123 13.83 -8.83 -10.78
N VAL A 124 13.99 -8.11 -11.93
CA VAL A 124 14.84 -8.59 -13.03
C VAL A 124 15.51 -7.45 -13.77
N GLY A 125 16.74 -7.71 -14.26
CA GLY A 125 17.53 -6.73 -14.98
C GLY A 125 17.90 -5.51 -14.13
N PRO A 126 18.25 -4.37 -14.73
CA PRO A 126 18.65 -3.18 -14.00
C PRO A 126 17.47 -2.28 -13.57
N ASN A 127 16.29 -2.45 -14.15
CA ASN A 127 15.24 -1.44 -14.12
C ASN A 127 13.82 -1.97 -13.81
N PHE A 128 13.63 -3.27 -13.58
CA PHE A 128 12.33 -3.86 -13.26
C PHE A 128 12.29 -4.26 -11.79
N SER A 129 11.75 -3.35 -10.98
CA SER A 129 11.45 -3.57 -9.56
C SER A 129 10.06 -4.15 -9.39
N VAL A 130 9.86 -4.80 -8.27
CA VAL A 130 8.57 -5.40 -7.90
C VAL A 130 8.12 -4.91 -6.53
N PHE A 131 6.83 -4.96 -6.30
CA PHE A 131 6.19 -4.80 -5.01
C PHE A 131 5.02 -5.77 -4.89
N ASP A 132 4.55 -5.95 -3.67
CA ASP A 132 3.36 -6.72 -3.40
C ASP A 132 2.71 -6.22 -2.11
N ASN A 133 1.48 -6.65 -1.86
CA ASN A 133 0.71 -6.31 -0.68
C ASN A 133 1.10 -7.22 0.49
N TRP A 134 2.08 -6.78 1.30
CA TRP A 134 2.55 -7.51 2.48
C TRP A 134 1.92 -6.99 3.76
N ILE A 135 0.58 -6.83 3.80
CA ILE A 135 -0.16 -6.41 5.00
C ILE A 135 -0.63 -7.59 5.87
N HIS A 136 0.13 -8.68 5.88
CA HIS A 136 -0.15 -9.83 6.74
C HIS A 136 -0.10 -9.48 8.23
N GLU A 137 0.70 -8.50 8.63
CA GLU A 137 0.79 -8.03 10.03
C GLU A 137 -0.53 -7.40 10.51
N PRO A 138 -1.09 -6.35 9.87
CA PRO A 138 -2.41 -5.84 10.27
C PRO A 138 -3.55 -6.83 9.98
N SER A 139 -3.39 -7.78 9.03
CA SER A 139 -4.35 -8.86 8.81
C SER A 139 -4.41 -9.81 10.01
N TYR A 140 -3.26 -10.18 10.60
CA TYR A 140 -3.20 -10.94 11.85
C TYR A 140 -3.93 -10.22 12.99
N LEU A 141 -3.66 -8.93 13.17
CA LEU A 141 -4.30 -8.10 14.20
C LEU A 141 -5.81 -8.03 14.01
N SER A 142 -6.27 -7.87 12.76
CA SER A 142 -7.71 -7.89 12.46
C SER A 142 -8.35 -9.25 12.71
N GLY A 143 -7.58 -10.33 12.53
CA GLY A 143 -7.97 -11.67 12.91
C GLY A 143 -8.20 -11.82 14.42
N MET A 144 -7.34 -11.23 15.27
CA MET A 144 -7.55 -11.19 16.72
C MET A 144 -8.87 -10.50 17.08
N VAL A 145 -9.22 -9.40 16.38
CA VAL A 145 -10.53 -8.74 16.57
C VAL A 145 -11.67 -9.69 16.23
N ALA A 146 -11.61 -10.33 15.07
CA ALA A 146 -12.66 -11.22 14.59
C ALA A 146 -12.83 -12.45 15.50
N GLY A 147 -11.72 -13.08 15.89
CA GLY A 147 -11.74 -14.23 16.81
C GLY A 147 -12.32 -13.92 18.19
N SER A 148 -12.09 -12.68 18.68
CA SER A 148 -12.67 -12.22 19.95
C SER A 148 -14.15 -11.84 19.83
N ALA A 149 -14.61 -11.43 18.65
CA ALA A 149 -15.96 -10.89 18.43
C ALA A 149 -16.98 -11.96 17.98
N THR A 150 -16.55 -13.04 17.33
CA THR A 150 -17.45 -14.10 16.87
C THR A 150 -18.19 -14.76 18.03
N LYS A 151 -19.46 -15.07 17.85
CA LYS A 151 -20.32 -15.79 18.79
C LYS A 151 -20.62 -17.21 18.34
N SER A 152 -20.61 -17.43 17.02
CA SER A 152 -20.82 -18.73 16.41
C SER A 152 -19.55 -19.57 16.34
N ASN A 153 -18.38 -18.96 16.56
CA ASN A 153 -17.07 -19.51 16.24
C ASN A 153 -16.88 -19.86 14.75
N VAL A 154 -17.66 -19.24 13.86
CA VAL A 154 -17.55 -19.45 12.41
C VAL A 154 -17.32 -18.11 11.72
N ILE A 155 -16.23 -18.01 10.97
CA ILE A 155 -15.84 -16.83 10.21
C ILE A 155 -15.83 -17.17 8.71
N GLY A 156 -16.50 -16.37 7.90
CA GLY A 156 -16.50 -16.50 6.44
C GLY A 156 -15.42 -15.63 5.81
N MET A 157 -14.71 -16.17 4.82
CA MET A 157 -13.62 -15.49 4.13
C MET A 157 -13.81 -15.59 2.61
N VAL A 158 -14.04 -14.47 1.94
CA VAL A 158 -14.21 -14.41 0.49
C VAL A 158 -12.96 -13.79 -0.13
N GLY A 159 -12.19 -14.60 -0.87
CA GLY A 159 -10.99 -14.15 -1.59
C GLY A 159 -11.22 -14.01 -3.10
N GLY A 160 -10.36 -13.24 -3.78
CA GLY A 160 -10.38 -13.09 -5.22
C GLY A 160 -9.84 -14.33 -5.92
N TYR A 161 -8.54 -14.47 -6.00
CA TYR A 161 -7.82 -15.64 -6.52
C TYR A 161 -6.90 -16.22 -5.45
N ALA A 162 -6.70 -17.53 -5.47
CA ALA A 162 -5.79 -18.22 -4.55
C ALA A 162 -4.31 -18.07 -5.00
N ILE A 163 -3.80 -16.85 -4.95
CA ILE A 163 -2.39 -16.55 -5.23
C ILE A 163 -1.64 -16.24 -3.91
N PRO A 164 -0.30 -16.31 -3.89
CA PRO A 164 0.48 -16.07 -2.67
C PRO A 164 0.12 -14.80 -1.91
N GLU A 165 -0.11 -13.69 -2.62
CA GLU A 165 -0.52 -12.42 -2.01
C GLU A 165 -1.79 -12.55 -1.17
N VAL A 166 -2.86 -13.12 -1.72
CA VAL A 166 -4.13 -13.28 -1.01
C VAL A 166 -4.02 -14.37 0.08
N ASN A 167 -3.36 -15.48 -0.25
CA ASN A 167 -3.25 -16.62 0.65
C ASN A 167 -2.59 -16.27 1.98
N ARG A 168 -1.47 -15.50 1.95
CA ARG A 168 -0.76 -15.09 3.19
C ARG A 168 -1.60 -14.16 4.07
N LEU A 169 -2.46 -13.30 3.47
CA LEU A 169 -3.35 -12.43 4.25
C LEU A 169 -4.42 -13.24 4.96
N LEU A 170 -5.05 -14.21 4.25
CA LEU A 170 -6.05 -15.08 4.82
C LEU A 170 -5.45 -15.93 5.95
N HIS A 171 -4.26 -16.52 5.74
CA HIS A 171 -3.59 -17.30 6.79
C HIS A 171 -3.22 -16.46 8.01
N ALA A 172 -2.65 -15.27 7.81
CA ALA A 172 -2.32 -14.36 8.91
C ALA A 172 -3.57 -14.00 9.73
N PHE A 173 -4.69 -13.70 9.05
CA PHE A 173 -5.97 -13.47 9.71
C PHE A 173 -6.45 -14.70 10.51
N MET A 174 -6.40 -15.90 9.92
CA MET A 174 -6.77 -17.13 10.59
C MET A 174 -5.90 -17.39 11.84
N ASP A 175 -4.59 -17.17 11.73
CA ASP A 175 -3.64 -17.31 12.83
C ASP A 175 -3.93 -16.31 13.96
N GLY A 176 -4.24 -15.07 13.61
CA GLY A 176 -4.65 -14.05 14.57
C GLY A 176 -5.94 -14.40 15.31
N ALA A 177 -6.95 -14.88 14.58
CA ALA A 177 -8.21 -15.31 15.19
C ALA A 177 -8.03 -16.53 16.12
N ARG A 178 -7.26 -17.53 15.69
CA ARG A 178 -6.96 -18.72 16.51
C ARG A 178 -6.10 -18.40 17.73
N ALA A 179 -5.27 -17.37 17.69
CA ALA A 179 -4.46 -16.95 18.83
C ALA A 179 -5.30 -16.49 20.03
N VAL A 180 -6.52 -15.99 19.81
CA VAL A 180 -7.44 -15.52 20.84
C VAL A 180 -8.65 -16.43 21.03
N ASN A 181 -8.99 -17.23 20.03
CA ASN A 181 -10.11 -18.16 20.03
C ASN A 181 -9.71 -19.47 19.32
N PRO A 182 -9.19 -20.47 20.04
CA PRO A 182 -8.75 -21.73 19.43
C PRO A 182 -9.87 -22.55 18.77
N ASP A 183 -11.13 -22.32 19.14
CA ASP A 183 -12.28 -23.05 18.63
C ASP A 183 -12.87 -22.46 17.33
N VAL A 184 -12.29 -21.35 16.85
CA VAL A 184 -12.79 -20.70 15.63
C VAL A 184 -12.60 -21.57 14.39
N LYS A 185 -13.62 -21.62 13.56
CA LYS A 185 -13.64 -22.31 12.26
C LYS A 185 -13.79 -21.30 11.14
N PHE A 186 -13.24 -21.65 9.98
CA PHE A 186 -13.26 -20.80 8.79
C PHE A 186 -13.97 -21.49 7.64
N ILE A 187 -14.79 -20.69 6.92
CA ILE A 187 -15.34 -21.06 5.61
C ILE A 187 -14.64 -20.17 4.59
N VAL A 188 -13.88 -20.75 3.68
CA VAL A 188 -13.06 -20.02 2.69
C VAL A 188 -13.57 -20.32 1.28
N ASN A 189 -13.80 -19.28 0.49
CA ASN A 189 -14.12 -19.40 -0.92
C ASN A 189 -13.37 -18.34 -1.74
N PHE A 190 -12.90 -18.73 -2.92
CA PHE A 190 -12.31 -17.84 -3.91
C PHE A 190 -13.28 -17.71 -5.08
N ILE A 191 -13.59 -16.45 -5.44
CA ILE A 191 -14.59 -16.16 -6.48
C ILE A 191 -14.01 -16.15 -7.90
N ASP A 192 -12.70 -16.37 -8.07
CA ASP A 192 -11.99 -16.32 -9.34
C ASP A 192 -12.25 -15.02 -10.13
N SER A 193 -12.26 -13.89 -9.40
CA SER A 193 -12.38 -12.53 -9.95
C SER A 193 -11.74 -11.53 -9.03
N TRP A 194 -11.07 -10.51 -9.60
CA TRP A 194 -10.54 -9.38 -8.83
C TRP A 194 -11.61 -8.31 -8.55
N TYR A 195 -12.66 -8.25 -9.38
CA TYR A 195 -13.73 -7.25 -9.23
C TYR A 195 -15.08 -7.80 -9.72
N ASP A 196 -15.79 -8.45 -8.82
CA ASP A 196 -17.15 -8.98 -9.06
C ASP A 196 -17.94 -8.90 -7.74
N PRO A 197 -18.39 -7.68 -7.34
CA PRO A 197 -19.12 -7.49 -6.09
C PRO A 197 -20.38 -8.36 -5.96
N PRO A 198 -21.20 -8.57 -7.00
CA PRO A 198 -22.35 -9.48 -6.92
C PRO A 198 -21.97 -10.92 -6.55
N LYS A 199 -20.92 -11.47 -7.19
CA LYS A 199 -20.45 -12.84 -6.93
C LYS A 199 -19.87 -12.98 -5.52
N ALA A 200 -19.11 -11.97 -5.06
CA ALA A 200 -18.57 -11.92 -3.69
C ALA A 200 -19.70 -11.88 -2.65
N LYS A 201 -20.74 -11.10 -2.90
CA LYS A 201 -21.93 -10.97 -2.05
C LYS A 201 -22.69 -12.28 -1.95
N GLU A 202 -22.91 -12.98 -3.08
CA GLU A 202 -23.56 -14.30 -3.12
C GLU A 202 -22.75 -15.33 -2.31
N SER A 203 -21.41 -15.35 -2.49
CA SER A 203 -20.53 -16.20 -1.71
C SER A 203 -20.62 -15.93 -0.20
N ALA A 204 -20.66 -14.65 0.19
CA ALA A 204 -20.80 -14.26 1.59
C ALA A 204 -22.15 -14.69 2.18
N PHE A 205 -23.25 -14.57 1.43
CA PHE A 205 -24.54 -15.08 1.88
C PHE A 205 -24.54 -16.58 2.15
N ALA A 206 -23.93 -17.37 1.27
CA ALA A 206 -23.82 -18.83 1.46
C ALA A 206 -23.03 -19.16 2.75
N MET A 207 -21.97 -18.43 3.07
CA MET A 207 -21.19 -18.61 4.31
C MET A 207 -21.99 -18.23 5.55
N MET A 208 -22.75 -17.15 5.51
CA MET A 208 -23.62 -16.75 6.62
C MET A 208 -24.78 -17.73 6.83
N ASP A 209 -25.34 -18.28 5.76
CA ASP A 209 -26.35 -19.36 5.83
C ASP A 209 -25.73 -20.67 6.43
N ALA A 210 -24.42 -20.86 6.31
CA ALA A 210 -23.67 -21.95 6.93
C ALA A 210 -23.19 -21.61 8.38
N GLY A 211 -23.59 -20.46 8.93
CA GLY A 211 -23.37 -20.09 10.33
C GLY A 211 -22.27 -19.04 10.60
N ALA A 212 -21.64 -18.49 9.57
CA ALA A 212 -20.67 -17.41 9.76
C ALA A 212 -21.36 -16.15 10.30
N ASP A 213 -20.85 -15.60 11.40
CA ASP A 213 -21.33 -14.38 12.02
C ASP A 213 -20.34 -13.21 11.93
N ILE A 214 -19.17 -13.48 11.37
CA ILE A 214 -18.18 -12.47 10.97
C ILE A 214 -17.66 -12.79 9.57
N MET A 215 -17.49 -11.75 8.73
CA MET A 215 -17.02 -11.89 7.37
C MET A 215 -15.68 -11.15 7.19
N TYR A 216 -14.69 -11.80 6.58
CA TYR A 216 -13.47 -11.15 6.10
C TYR A 216 -13.69 -10.66 4.66
N ALA A 217 -13.76 -9.35 4.50
CA ALA A 217 -14.10 -8.71 3.24
C ALA A 217 -12.83 -8.41 2.41
N GLU A 218 -12.18 -9.47 1.89
CA GLU A 218 -11.06 -9.30 0.96
C GLU A 218 -11.56 -8.78 -0.39
N ARG A 219 -12.86 -8.92 -0.71
CA ARG A 219 -13.50 -8.42 -1.93
C ARG A 219 -14.68 -7.48 -1.62
N PHE A 220 -14.92 -6.50 -2.53
CA PHE A 220 -16.14 -5.70 -2.51
C PHE A 220 -17.39 -6.58 -2.64
N GLY A 221 -18.48 -6.18 -2.02
CA GLY A 221 -19.75 -6.92 -1.96
C GLY A 221 -19.91 -7.74 -0.68
N VAL A 222 -18.82 -8.13 -0.01
CA VAL A 222 -18.87 -8.90 1.24
C VAL A 222 -19.43 -8.06 2.39
N SER A 223 -18.98 -6.81 2.54
CA SER A 223 -19.50 -5.90 3.56
C SER A 223 -20.98 -5.55 3.33
N ASP A 224 -21.39 -5.40 2.06
CA ASP A 224 -22.82 -5.21 1.71
C ASP A 224 -23.67 -6.40 2.17
N ALA A 225 -23.19 -7.63 1.93
CA ALA A 225 -23.87 -8.84 2.41
C ALA A 225 -23.95 -8.88 3.94
N ALA A 226 -22.87 -8.50 4.63
CA ALA A 226 -22.82 -8.46 6.10
C ALA A 226 -23.86 -7.48 6.68
N VAL A 227 -23.97 -6.28 6.07
CA VAL A 227 -25.02 -5.28 6.45
C VAL A 227 -26.42 -5.88 6.26
N GLU A 228 -26.70 -6.50 5.12
CA GLU A 228 -28.04 -7.04 4.83
C GLU A 228 -28.45 -8.17 5.77
N ARG A 229 -27.48 -8.93 6.29
CA ARG A 229 -27.70 -10.02 7.26
C ARG A 229 -27.52 -9.59 8.73
N GLY A 230 -27.10 -8.35 8.98
CA GLY A 230 -26.86 -7.84 10.33
C GLY A 230 -25.70 -8.53 11.07
N VAL A 231 -24.72 -9.09 10.33
CA VAL A 231 -23.49 -9.65 10.88
C VAL A 231 -22.34 -8.64 10.80
N LYS A 232 -21.22 -8.92 11.46
CA LYS A 232 -20.05 -8.04 11.43
C LYS A 232 -19.09 -8.39 10.30
N ALA A 233 -18.23 -7.42 9.95
CA ALA A 233 -17.21 -7.66 8.94
C ALA A 233 -15.88 -7.01 9.33
N ILE A 234 -14.83 -7.49 8.66
CA ILE A 234 -13.46 -6.99 8.73
C ILE A 234 -13.10 -6.48 7.34
N GLY A 235 -12.67 -5.23 7.24
CA GLY A 235 -12.19 -4.63 6.01
C GLY A 235 -10.75 -5.03 5.67
N ASN A 236 -10.41 -4.96 4.39
CA ASN A 236 -9.08 -5.29 3.89
C ASN A 236 -8.62 -4.28 2.85
N VAL A 237 -7.31 -3.95 2.86
CA VAL A 237 -6.63 -3.00 1.97
C VAL A 237 -7.01 -1.53 2.20
N ILE A 238 -8.30 -1.23 2.36
CA ILE A 238 -8.85 0.11 2.60
C ILE A 238 -9.73 0.12 3.84
N ASP A 239 -9.90 1.30 4.43
CA ASP A 239 -10.88 1.50 5.50
C ASP A 239 -12.26 1.74 4.89
N THR A 240 -13.20 0.86 5.19
CA THR A 240 -14.59 0.97 4.79
C THR A 240 -15.53 1.23 5.98
N SER A 241 -15.01 1.57 7.16
CA SER A 241 -15.83 1.84 8.35
C SER A 241 -16.75 3.04 8.16
N GLY A 242 -16.35 4.02 7.35
CA GLY A 242 -17.18 5.18 7.00
C GLY A 242 -18.41 4.82 6.16
N ASP A 243 -18.31 3.80 5.31
CA ASP A 243 -19.40 3.32 4.47
C ASP A 243 -20.33 2.34 5.23
N TYR A 244 -19.77 1.62 6.20
CA TYR A 244 -20.45 0.59 6.98
C TYR A 244 -20.21 0.75 8.50
N PRO A 245 -20.63 1.90 9.11
CA PRO A 245 -20.20 2.32 10.46
C PRO A 245 -20.63 1.38 11.59
N ASP A 246 -21.71 0.61 11.41
CA ASP A 246 -22.19 -0.34 12.42
C ASP A 246 -21.78 -1.79 12.13
N THR A 247 -20.95 -2.01 11.11
CA THR A 247 -20.64 -3.35 10.58
C THR A 247 -19.15 -3.68 10.64
N ILE A 248 -18.29 -2.74 10.26
CA ILE A 248 -16.84 -2.97 10.20
C ILE A 248 -16.23 -2.81 11.59
N LEU A 249 -15.68 -3.90 12.12
CA LEU A 249 -14.99 -3.91 13.43
C LEU A 249 -13.56 -3.39 13.33
N ALA A 250 -12.89 -3.75 12.25
CA ALA A 250 -11.50 -3.37 11.97
C ALA A 250 -11.22 -3.46 10.48
N SER A 251 -10.16 -2.78 10.03
CA SER A 251 -9.67 -2.87 8.65
C SER A 251 -8.14 -2.93 8.63
N ALA A 252 -7.59 -3.93 7.94
CA ALA A 252 -6.17 -4.00 7.64
C ALA A 252 -5.88 -3.10 6.43
N ILE A 253 -5.11 -2.04 6.61
CA ILE A 253 -4.90 -1.00 5.61
C ILE A 253 -3.54 -1.16 4.95
N TRP A 254 -3.50 -1.02 3.63
CA TRP A 254 -2.27 -0.91 2.86
C TRP A 254 -1.94 0.54 2.53
N HIS A 255 -0.71 0.95 2.80
CA HIS A 255 -0.18 2.26 2.47
C HIS A 255 0.92 2.13 1.41
N MET A 256 0.63 2.61 0.20
CA MET A 256 1.56 2.52 -0.92
C MET A 256 2.53 3.72 -0.97
N GLU A 257 2.30 4.73 -0.14
CA GLU A 257 3.06 5.98 -0.09
C GLU A 257 4.56 5.73 0.17
N ALA A 258 4.91 4.85 1.12
CA ALA A 258 6.31 4.53 1.43
C ALA A 258 7.05 3.90 0.23
N THR A 259 6.39 2.98 -0.47
CA THR A 259 6.91 2.33 -1.67
C THR A 259 7.11 3.33 -2.81
N ILE A 260 6.10 4.16 -3.08
CA ILE A 260 6.14 5.18 -4.15
C ILE A 260 7.22 6.23 -3.85
N ASP A 261 7.30 6.73 -2.62
CA ASP A 261 8.30 7.72 -2.22
C ASP A 261 9.73 7.20 -2.37
N LYS A 262 9.94 5.94 -2.01
CA LYS A 262 11.25 5.30 -2.20
C LYS A 262 11.61 5.18 -3.67
N ALA A 263 10.67 4.78 -4.53
CA ALA A 263 10.90 4.68 -5.97
C ALA A 263 11.18 6.06 -6.60
N ILE A 264 10.37 7.08 -6.27
CA ILE A 264 10.57 8.46 -6.73
C ILE A 264 11.96 8.96 -6.33
N LYS A 265 12.36 8.76 -5.06
CA LYS A 265 13.68 9.16 -4.56
C LYS A 265 14.81 8.50 -5.33
N ASN A 266 14.70 7.21 -5.64
CA ASN A 266 15.74 6.48 -6.36
C ASN A 266 15.82 6.94 -7.83
N VAL A 267 14.69 7.17 -8.50
CA VAL A 267 14.64 7.64 -9.89
C VAL A 267 15.18 9.07 -10.00
N SER A 268 14.69 9.99 -9.17
CA SER A 268 15.14 11.39 -9.19
C SER A 268 16.62 11.56 -8.83
N GLY A 269 17.14 10.67 -7.97
CA GLY A 269 18.56 10.63 -7.59
C GLY A 269 19.46 9.88 -8.55
N GLY A 270 18.93 9.32 -9.67
CA GLY A 270 19.70 8.53 -10.63
C GLY A 270 20.28 7.22 -10.06
N SER A 271 19.69 6.72 -8.98
CA SER A 271 20.14 5.52 -8.25
C SER A 271 19.09 4.39 -8.26
N PHE A 272 18.17 4.40 -9.23
CA PHE A 272 17.20 3.34 -9.36
C PHE A 272 17.87 2.06 -9.84
N GLU A 273 17.76 1.02 -9.04
CA GLU A 273 18.17 -0.34 -9.33
C GLU A 273 16.99 -1.28 -9.08
N ALA A 274 16.92 -2.35 -9.87
CA ALA A 274 15.86 -3.33 -9.70
C ALA A 274 15.93 -3.99 -8.32
N ALA A 275 14.84 -3.90 -7.56
CA ALA A 275 14.74 -4.40 -6.20
C ALA A 275 13.31 -4.88 -5.88
N ASP A 276 13.17 -5.70 -4.87
CA ASP A 276 11.89 -6.02 -4.26
C ASP A 276 11.54 -4.97 -3.20
N TYR A 277 10.46 -4.25 -3.45
CA TYR A 277 9.93 -3.20 -2.58
C TYR A 277 8.89 -3.74 -1.57
N GLY A 278 8.62 -5.04 -1.56
CA GLY A 278 7.61 -5.66 -0.70
C GLY A 278 7.74 -5.30 0.78
N GLN A 279 8.98 -5.17 1.30
CA GLN A 279 9.24 -4.77 2.68
C GLN A 279 8.61 -3.42 3.08
N TYR A 280 8.41 -2.50 2.14
CA TYR A 280 7.79 -1.20 2.42
C TYR A 280 6.28 -1.29 2.69
N SER A 281 5.66 -2.47 2.51
CA SER A 281 4.29 -2.76 2.94
C SER A 281 4.17 -3.14 4.41
N PHE A 282 5.28 -3.43 5.11
CA PHE A 282 5.25 -3.82 6.52
C PHE A 282 4.93 -2.63 7.42
N MET A 283 4.31 -2.88 8.58
CA MET A 283 3.91 -1.85 9.54
C MET A 283 5.11 -1.00 10.00
N ALA A 284 6.25 -1.62 10.26
CA ALA A 284 7.48 -0.93 10.67
C ALA A 284 8.00 0.10 9.65
N TYR A 285 7.62 -0.03 8.38
CA TYR A 285 7.96 0.95 7.32
C TYR A 285 6.81 1.92 7.00
N GLY A 286 5.70 1.83 7.76
CA GLY A 286 4.52 2.64 7.53
C GLY A 286 3.68 2.17 6.33
N GLY A 287 3.95 0.97 5.79
CA GLY A 287 3.24 0.42 4.64
C GLY A 287 1.97 -0.35 4.98
N GLY A 288 1.75 -0.65 6.26
CA GLY A 288 0.55 -1.27 6.77
C GLY A 288 0.09 -0.63 8.07
N SER A 289 -1.21 -0.66 8.35
CA SER A 289 -1.77 -0.25 9.65
C SER A 289 -3.10 -0.95 9.92
N LEU A 290 -3.52 -0.95 11.18
CA LEU A 290 -4.83 -1.43 11.58
C LEU A 290 -5.71 -0.26 12.01
N VAL A 291 -6.86 -0.09 11.35
CA VAL A 291 -7.97 0.73 11.84
C VAL A 291 -8.90 -0.15 12.67
N LEU A 292 -9.27 0.33 13.85
CA LEU A 292 -10.17 -0.33 14.80
C LEU A 292 -11.35 0.59 15.10
N ASP A 293 -12.57 0.08 15.04
CA ASP A 293 -13.72 0.79 15.59
C ASP A 293 -13.85 0.51 17.09
N GLU A 294 -13.29 1.40 17.90
CA GLU A 294 -13.29 1.28 19.37
C GLU A 294 -14.68 1.43 20.02
N LYS A 295 -15.72 1.78 19.24
CA LYS A 295 -17.10 1.80 19.71
C LYS A 295 -17.75 0.42 19.58
N LEU A 296 -17.34 -0.36 18.59
CA LEU A 296 -17.87 -1.69 18.30
C LEU A 296 -17.04 -2.81 18.94
N VAL A 297 -15.75 -2.56 19.21
CA VAL A 297 -14.81 -3.54 19.77
C VAL A 297 -14.62 -3.29 21.26
N PRO A 298 -14.77 -4.31 22.14
CA PRO A 298 -14.57 -4.16 23.59
C PRO A 298 -13.17 -3.64 23.95
N ALA A 299 -13.06 -2.81 24.98
CA ALA A 299 -11.83 -2.13 25.35
C ALA A 299 -10.67 -3.08 25.73
N ASP A 300 -10.96 -4.23 26.30
CA ASP A 300 -9.97 -5.28 26.61
C ASP A 300 -9.42 -5.93 25.33
N VAL A 301 -10.25 -6.14 24.31
CA VAL A 301 -9.83 -6.61 22.98
C VAL A 301 -8.99 -5.54 22.29
N VAL A 302 -9.41 -4.27 22.29
CA VAL A 302 -8.62 -3.15 21.77
C VAL A 302 -7.25 -3.13 22.41
N LYS A 303 -7.18 -3.24 23.74
CA LYS A 303 -5.89 -3.28 24.46
C LYS A 303 -5.01 -4.45 24.02
N ALA A 304 -5.55 -5.66 23.96
CA ALA A 304 -4.79 -6.84 23.58
C ALA A 304 -4.25 -6.75 22.14
N VAL A 305 -5.03 -6.19 21.21
CA VAL A 305 -4.62 -5.97 19.82
C VAL A 305 -3.52 -4.91 19.75
N ARG A 306 -3.64 -3.78 20.49
CA ARG A 306 -2.62 -2.73 20.53
C ARG A 306 -1.32 -3.20 21.17
N ASP A 307 -1.39 -4.01 22.23
CA ASP A 307 -0.21 -4.63 22.83
C ASP A 307 0.51 -5.53 21.81
N LYS A 308 -0.23 -6.34 21.04
CA LYS A 308 0.33 -7.19 19.97
C LYS A 308 0.89 -6.36 18.80
N GLU A 309 0.22 -5.28 18.42
CA GLU A 309 0.72 -4.33 17.43
C GLU A 309 2.09 -3.75 17.84
N ALA A 310 2.24 -3.37 19.11
CA ALA A 310 3.52 -2.90 19.64
C ALA A 310 4.62 -3.97 19.56
N GLU A 311 4.29 -5.24 19.91
CA GLU A 311 5.24 -6.34 19.77
C GLU A 311 5.69 -6.55 18.31
N ILE A 312 4.79 -6.40 17.34
CA ILE A 312 5.11 -6.49 15.91
C ILE A 312 6.02 -5.32 15.51
N MET A 313 5.66 -4.08 15.88
CA MET A 313 6.42 -2.88 15.56
C MET A 313 7.84 -2.91 16.16
N ASP A 314 8.00 -3.45 17.36
CA ASP A 314 9.28 -3.60 18.05
C ASP A 314 10.10 -4.83 17.56
N GLY A 315 9.53 -5.64 16.65
CA GLY A 315 10.16 -6.86 16.13
C GLY A 315 10.24 -8.02 17.14
N LEU A 316 9.48 -7.93 18.23
CA LEU A 316 9.37 -8.97 19.27
C LEU A 316 8.45 -10.10 18.88
N PHE A 317 7.50 -9.83 17.98
CA PHE A 317 6.62 -10.82 17.38
C PHE A 317 6.67 -10.72 15.85
N ARG A 318 6.75 -11.86 15.18
CA ARG A 318 6.67 -11.95 13.72
C ARG A 318 5.49 -12.79 13.31
N VAL A 319 4.62 -12.21 12.49
CA VAL A 319 3.51 -12.93 11.90
C VAL A 319 4.05 -13.95 10.91
N ASN A 320 3.54 -15.18 10.98
CA ASN A 320 3.90 -16.24 10.07
C ASN A 320 3.39 -15.93 8.64
N VAL A 321 4.20 -16.27 7.64
CA VAL A 321 3.83 -16.17 6.23
C VAL A 321 3.56 -17.55 5.66
N ASN A 322 2.34 -17.76 5.16
CA ASN A 322 1.94 -18.99 4.51
C ASN A 322 1.28 -18.67 3.18
N ASP A 323 1.94 -18.99 2.08
CA ASP A 323 1.48 -18.73 0.71
C ASP A 323 0.64 -19.88 0.13
N GLN A 324 0.41 -20.96 0.88
CA GLN A 324 -0.42 -22.07 0.44
C GLN A 324 -1.90 -21.65 0.39
N ARG A 325 -2.65 -22.25 -0.54
CA ARG A 325 -4.10 -21.99 -0.61
C ARG A 325 -4.78 -22.39 0.71
N PRO A 326 -5.44 -21.47 1.40
CA PRO A 326 -6.22 -21.79 2.58
C PRO A 326 -7.47 -22.60 2.19
N VAL A 327 -7.89 -23.45 3.10
CA VAL A 327 -9.09 -24.31 2.96
C VAL A 327 -10.03 -24.10 4.11
N SER A 328 -11.32 -24.40 3.92
CA SER A 328 -12.29 -24.39 5.01
C SER A 328 -11.97 -25.47 6.03
N ASP A 329 -12.24 -25.17 7.31
CA ASP A 329 -12.23 -26.18 8.36
C ASP A 329 -13.45 -27.13 8.23
N ASN A 330 -13.29 -28.37 8.64
CA ASN A 330 -14.33 -29.40 8.62
C ASN A 330 -15.31 -29.26 9.79
#